data_7aafcc11121ff4446fbd08f364bb1409
#
_entry.id   7aafcc11121ff4446fbd08f364bb1409
#
_cell.length_a   1.000
_cell.length_b   1.000
_cell.length_c   1.000
_cell.angle_alpha   90.00
_cell.angle_beta   90.00
_cell.angle_gamma   90.00
#
_symmetry.space_group_name_H-M   'P 1'
#
loop_
_entity.id
_entity.type
_entity.pdbx_description
1 polymer ?
#
loop_
_entity_poly.entity_id
_entity_poly.type
_entity_poly.pdbx_seq_one_letter_code
_entity_poly.pdbx_strand_id
1 'polypeptide(L)'
;MENVFVYVEIEGTTVQEVSQELLTKGRKLANELGVELHAVVIGTGIKGKVEDQILPYGVDKLFVFDGEGLFPYTSAPHTDIIVSLFKQEQPQICLMGATVIGRDLGPRVSSSLTSGLTADCTELEIGSYEDKKNKTTYDNLLYQIRPAFGGNIVATIVNPEHRPQMATVRSGVMQKALYEGDCRKEVVYPVVDKYVSPEAFVV
;
A
#
# COMPACT_ATOMS: atom_id res chain seq x y z
N MET A 1 -6.67 -11.55 8.09
CA MET A 1 -5.44 -10.86 7.62
C MET A 1 -5.08 -11.49 6.29
N GLU A 2 -5.57 -10.95 5.22
CA GLU A 2 -5.49 -11.76 4.00
C GLU A 2 -5.25 -10.92 2.73
N ASN A 3 -5.51 -9.61 2.75
CA ASN A 3 -5.52 -8.82 1.52
C ASN A 3 -4.20 -8.06 1.30
N VAL A 4 -3.87 -7.85 0.03
CA VAL A 4 -2.81 -6.94 -0.37
C VAL A 4 -3.41 -5.56 -0.60
N PHE A 5 -2.87 -4.53 0.04
CA PHE A 5 -3.26 -3.14 -0.14
C PHE A 5 -2.22 -2.34 -0.91
N VAL A 6 -2.69 -1.46 -1.77
CA VAL A 6 -1.88 -0.43 -2.42
C VAL A 6 -2.43 0.94 -2.05
N TYR A 7 -1.58 1.80 -1.49
CA TYR A 7 -1.86 3.22 -1.40
C TYR A 7 -1.62 3.87 -2.76
N VAL A 8 -2.69 4.41 -3.33
CA VAL A 8 -2.67 5.05 -4.65
C VAL A 8 -2.43 6.54 -4.50
N GLU A 9 -1.26 6.98 -4.92
CA GLU A 9 -0.88 8.38 -4.94
C GLU A 9 -1.46 9.07 -6.18
N ILE A 10 -1.99 10.27 -5.98
CA ILE A 10 -2.60 11.09 -7.03
C ILE A 10 -2.03 12.51 -7.02
N GLU A 11 -2.03 13.15 -8.18
CA GLU A 11 -1.84 14.58 -8.34
C GLU A 11 -3.12 15.20 -8.92
N GLY A 12 -3.85 15.94 -8.10
CA GLY A 12 -5.21 16.36 -8.44
C GLY A 12 -6.13 15.15 -8.60
N THR A 13 -6.51 14.82 -9.83
CA THR A 13 -7.34 13.64 -10.17
C THR A 13 -6.59 12.62 -11.03
N THR A 14 -5.28 12.76 -11.16
CA THR A 14 -4.45 11.87 -11.98
C THR A 14 -3.67 10.90 -11.09
N VAL A 15 -3.83 9.61 -11.36
CA VAL A 15 -3.08 8.55 -10.65
C VAL A 15 -1.61 8.56 -11.09
N GLN A 16 -0.71 8.59 -10.12
CA GLN A 16 0.73 8.60 -10.37
C GLN A 16 1.21 7.25 -10.93
N GLU A 17 2.21 7.29 -11.81
CA GLU A 17 2.72 6.11 -12.50
C GLU A 17 3.23 5.03 -11.53
N VAL A 18 3.92 5.42 -10.47
CA VAL A 18 4.38 4.50 -9.43
C VAL A 18 3.22 3.70 -8.81
N SER A 19 2.06 4.31 -8.63
CA SER A 19 0.88 3.63 -8.11
C SER A 19 0.33 2.60 -9.10
N GLN A 20 0.37 2.89 -10.39
CA GLN A 20 -0.04 1.95 -11.44
C GLN A 20 0.92 0.75 -11.52
N GLU A 21 2.22 0.97 -11.35
CA GLU A 21 3.22 -0.10 -11.21
C GLU A 21 2.93 -0.96 -9.98
N LEU A 22 2.63 -0.33 -8.84
CA LEU A 22 2.32 -1.04 -7.59
C LEU A 22 1.00 -1.80 -7.63
N LEU A 23 -0.02 -1.30 -8.31
CA LEU A 23 -1.27 -2.03 -8.53
C LEU A 23 -1.02 -3.30 -9.34
N THR A 24 -0.18 -3.22 -10.39
CA THR A 24 0.24 -4.40 -11.16
C THR A 24 0.99 -5.41 -10.30
N LYS A 25 1.95 -4.95 -9.50
CA LYS A 25 2.71 -5.83 -8.60
C LYS A 25 1.83 -6.40 -7.49
N GLY A 26 0.97 -5.57 -6.89
CA GLY A 26 0.01 -5.96 -5.88
C GLY A 26 -0.93 -7.07 -6.37
N ARG A 27 -1.40 -6.98 -7.63
CA ARG A 27 -2.22 -8.03 -8.24
C ARG A 27 -1.46 -9.36 -8.36
N LYS A 28 -0.20 -9.31 -8.78
CA LYS A 28 0.65 -10.53 -8.86
C LYS A 28 0.82 -11.17 -7.48
N LEU A 29 1.15 -10.39 -6.44
CA LEU A 29 1.30 -10.88 -5.07
C LEU A 29 -0.02 -11.43 -4.52
N ALA A 30 -1.14 -10.75 -4.76
CA ALA A 30 -2.47 -11.20 -4.33
C ALA A 30 -2.87 -12.52 -4.99
N ASN A 31 -2.59 -12.69 -6.29
CA ASN A 31 -2.82 -13.94 -6.99
C ASN A 31 -1.96 -15.09 -6.43
N GLU A 32 -0.70 -14.83 -6.13
CA GLU A 32 0.21 -15.82 -5.55
C GLU A 32 -0.23 -16.26 -4.15
N LEU A 33 -0.74 -15.33 -3.36
CA LEU A 33 -1.29 -15.60 -2.03
C LEU A 33 -2.72 -16.16 -2.04
N GLY A 34 -3.42 -16.09 -3.18
CA GLY A 34 -4.84 -16.49 -3.27
C GLY A 34 -5.79 -15.54 -2.53
N VAL A 35 -5.47 -14.23 -2.49
CA VAL A 35 -6.22 -13.20 -1.76
C VAL A 35 -6.65 -12.06 -2.68
N GLU A 36 -7.45 -11.12 -2.15
CA GLU A 36 -7.90 -9.94 -2.89
C GLU A 36 -6.81 -8.84 -2.94
N LEU A 37 -6.82 -8.06 -4.04
CA LEU A 37 -6.10 -6.81 -4.14
C LEU A 37 -7.05 -5.66 -3.79
N HIS A 38 -6.72 -4.93 -2.74
CA HIS A 38 -7.42 -3.73 -2.35
C HIS A 38 -6.57 -2.49 -2.67
N ALA A 39 -7.24 -1.37 -2.93
CA ALA A 39 -6.57 -0.10 -3.12
C ALA A 39 -7.23 0.98 -2.27
N VAL A 40 -6.45 1.97 -1.85
CA VAL A 40 -6.94 3.16 -1.15
C VAL A 40 -6.39 4.41 -1.81
N VAL A 41 -7.28 5.35 -2.10
CA VAL A 41 -6.95 6.67 -2.64
C VAL A 41 -7.61 7.74 -1.79
N ILE A 42 -6.89 8.84 -1.53
CA ILE A 42 -7.30 9.93 -0.64
C ILE A 42 -7.12 11.24 -1.37
N GLY A 43 -8.15 12.10 -1.38
CA GLY A 43 -8.07 13.40 -2.02
C GLY A 43 -9.34 14.24 -1.87
N THR A 44 -9.41 15.32 -2.63
CA THR A 44 -10.54 16.24 -2.66
C THR A 44 -11.12 16.33 -4.07
N GLY A 45 -12.43 16.08 -4.23
CA GLY A 45 -13.13 16.14 -5.52
C GLY A 45 -12.68 15.05 -6.50
N ILE A 46 -12.32 13.87 -6.01
CA ILE A 46 -11.77 12.76 -6.80
C ILE A 46 -12.79 11.69 -7.18
N LYS A 47 -13.90 11.65 -6.49
CA LYS A 47 -14.99 10.68 -6.73
C LYS A 47 -15.48 10.71 -8.17
N GLY A 48 -15.54 9.54 -8.82
CA GLY A 48 -15.92 9.39 -10.23
C GLY A 48 -14.85 9.82 -11.24
N LYS A 49 -13.59 10.08 -10.77
CA LYS A 49 -12.51 10.54 -11.65
C LYS A 49 -11.26 9.67 -11.62
N VAL A 50 -11.09 8.90 -10.54
CA VAL A 50 -9.89 8.07 -10.34
C VAL A 50 -10.17 6.57 -10.53
N GLU A 51 -11.41 6.15 -10.44
CA GLU A 51 -11.82 4.73 -10.48
C GLU A 51 -11.42 4.06 -11.79
N ASP A 52 -11.67 4.71 -12.93
CA ASP A 52 -11.31 4.20 -14.27
C ASP A 52 -9.79 4.13 -14.50
N GLN A 53 -9.01 4.80 -13.67
CA GLN A 53 -7.55 4.76 -13.72
C GLN A 53 -6.96 3.66 -12.80
N ILE A 54 -7.74 3.13 -11.85
CA ILE A 54 -7.29 2.18 -10.81
C ILE A 54 -7.84 0.78 -11.07
N LEU A 55 -9.15 0.65 -11.31
CA LEU A 55 -9.83 -0.64 -11.46
C LEU A 55 -9.29 -1.53 -12.58
N PRO A 56 -8.79 -0.99 -13.73
CA PRO A 56 -8.23 -1.82 -14.80
C PRO A 56 -6.98 -2.63 -14.41
N TYR A 57 -6.35 -2.33 -13.27
CA TYR A 57 -5.21 -3.10 -12.75
C TYR A 57 -5.60 -4.34 -11.94
N GLY A 58 -6.88 -4.71 -11.92
CA GLY A 58 -7.36 -5.91 -11.23
C GLY A 58 -7.63 -5.68 -9.75
N VAL A 59 -8.06 -4.49 -9.38
CA VAL A 59 -8.44 -4.16 -8.00
C VAL A 59 -9.81 -4.76 -7.68
N ASP A 60 -9.86 -5.57 -6.62
CA ASP A 60 -11.10 -6.20 -6.15
C ASP A 60 -11.94 -5.23 -5.33
N LYS A 61 -11.29 -4.41 -4.49
CA LYS A 61 -11.96 -3.42 -3.65
C LYS A 61 -11.16 -2.11 -3.60
N LEU A 62 -11.82 -1.01 -3.98
CA LEU A 62 -11.24 0.33 -3.99
C LEU A 62 -11.93 1.21 -2.95
N PHE A 63 -11.15 1.74 -2.02
CA PHE A 63 -11.60 2.74 -1.05
C PHE A 63 -11.23 4.14 -1.55
N VAL A 64 -12.25 4.96 -1.83
CA VAL A 64 -12.08 6.34 -2.27
C VAL A 64 -12.48 7.28 -1.13
N PHE A 65 -11.51 7.87 -0.48
CA PHE A 65 -11.70 8.90 0.54
C PHE A 65 -11.69 10.27 -0.15
N ASP A 66 -12.87 10.82 -0.35
CA ASP A 66 -13.06 12.13 -0.96
C ASP A 66 -13.61 13.10 0.09
N GLY A 67 -12.82 14.11 0.48
CA GLY A 67 -13.19 15.05 1.51
C GLY A 67 -12.45 16.38 1.40
N GLU A 68 -13.07 17.45 1.93
CA GLU A 68 -12.42 18.76 2.03
C GLU A 68 -11.17 18.67 2.91
N GLY A 69 -10.11 19.40 2.54
CA GLY A 69 -8.86 19.45 3.29
C GLY A 69 -7.93 18.24 3.10
N LEU A 70 -8.31 17.24 2.28
CA LEU A 70 -7.46 16.10 1.95
C LEU A 70 -6.50 16.37 0.79
N PHE A 71 -6.63 17.49 0.11
CA PHE A 71 -5.69 17.96 -0.91
C PHE A 71 -5.40 19.47 -0.68
N PRO A 72 -4.13 19.92 -0.77
CA PRO A 72 -2.92 19.11 -0.97
C PRO A 72 -2.64 18.13 0.18
N TYR A 73 -1.73 17.17 -0.06
CA TYR A 73 -1.34 16.17 0.93
C TYR A 73 -0.92 16.83 2.26
N THR A 74 -1.50 16.32 3.34
CA THR A 74 -1.09 16.61 4.71
C THR A 74 -0.95 15.32 5.50
N SER A 75 0.10 15.22 6.32
CA SER A 75 0.49 13.95 6.96
C SER A 75 -0.56 13.40 7.92
N ALA A 76 -1.14 14.26 8.77
CA ALA A 76 -2.00 13.79 9.86
C ALA A 76 -3.32 13.17 9.35
N PRO A 77 -4.14 13.85 8.52
CA PRO A 77 -5.39 13.26 8.02
C PRO A 77 -5.17 11.97 7.22
N HIS A 78 -4.13 11.94 6.36
CA HIS A 78 -3.82 10.75 5.59
C HIS A 78 -3.38 9.59 6.48
N THR A 79 -2.57 9.85 7.52
CA THR A 79 -2.16 8.82 8.48
C THR A 79 -3.37 8.27 9.23
N ASP A 80 -4.26 9.13 9.74
CA ASP A 80 -5.45 8.74 10.48
C ASP A 80 -6.37 7.86 9.63
N ILE A 81 -6.62 8.24 8.37
CA ILE A 81 -7.43 7.46 7.42
C ILE A 81 -6.84 6.06 7.24
N ILE A 82 -5.56 5.98 6.88
CA ILE A 82 -4.92 4.69 6.59
C ILE A 82 -4.86 3.81 7.84
N VAL A 83 -4.48 4.37 8.99
CA VAL A 83 -4.41 3.62 10.25
C VAL A 83 -5.79 3.11 10.67
N SER A 84 -6.83 3.95 10.58
CA SER A 84 -8.19 3.57 10.91
C SER A 84 -8.72 2.49 9.96
N LEU A 85 -8.48 2.64 8.64
CA LEU A 85 -8.83 1.66 7.64
C LEU A 85 -8.12 0.31 7.90
N PHE A 86 -6.82 0.32 8.16
CA PHE A 86 -6.05 -0.90 8.36
C PHE A 86 -6.37 -1.61 9.69
N LYS A 87 -6.81 -0.89 10.70
CA LYS A 87 -7.36 -1.51 11.92
C LYS A 87 -8.66 -2.29 11.65
N GLN A 88 -9.45 -1.85 10.66
CA GLN A 88 -10.71 -2.52 10.27
C GLN A 88 -10.45 -3.67 9.28
N GLU A 89 -9.70 -3.41 8.21
CA GLU A 89 -9.47 -4.36 7.11
C GLU A 89 -8.34 -5.35 7.39
N GLN A 90 -7.43 -5.05 8.32
CA GLN A 90 -6.30 -5.90 8.75
C GLN A 90 -5.48 -6.48 7.58
N PRO A 91 -4.89 -5.65 6.73
CA PRO A 91 -4.13 -6.13 5.57
C PRO A 91 -2.92 -6.98 5.95
N GLN A 92 -2.57 -7.94 5.10
CA GLN A 92 -1.32 -8.69 5.22
C GLN A 92 -0.13 -7.88 4.69
N ILE A 93 -0.31 -7.20 3.56
CA ILE A 93 0.71 -6.43 2.86
C ILE A 93 0.18 -5.04 2.56
N CYS A 94 1.03 -4.02 2.67
CA CYS A 94 0.76 -2.67 2.18
C CYS A 94 1.92 -2.15 1.36
N LEU A 95 1.63 -1.72 0.14
CA LEU A 95 2.59 -1.14 -0.80
C LEU A 95 2.33 0.35 -0.99
N MET A 96 3.38 1.15 -0.99
CA MET A 96 3.37 2.59 -1.25
C MET A 96 4.51 2.98 -2.20
N GLY A 97 4.37 4.05 -2.96
CA GLY A 97 5.49 4.60 -3.74
C GLY A 97 6.58 5.18 -2.84
N ALA A 98 7.84 5.03 -3.20
CA ALA A 98 8.95 5.70 -2.51
C ALA A 98 9.12 7.15 -2.98
N THR A 99 8.01 7.86 -3.05
CA THR A 99 7.88 9.29 -3.38
C THR A 99 8.08 10.16 -2.13
N VAL A 100 7.99 11.46 -2.27
CA VAL A 100 8.00 12.38 -1.11
C VAL A 100 6.84 12.05 -0.16
N ILE A 101 5.65 11.78 -0.70
CA ILE A 101 4.46 11.44 0.10
C ILE A 101 4.64 10.07 0.77
N GLY A 102 5.00 9.04 0.02
CA GLY A 102 5.12 7.70 0.59
C GLY A 102 6.24 7.56 1.61
N ARG A 103 7.32 8.33 1.48
CA ARG A 103 8.42 8.38 2.47
C ARG A 103 8.06 9.12 3.75
N ASP A 104 7.04 9.98 3.73
CA ASP A 104 6.47 10.59 4.94
C ASP A 104 5.35 9.72 5.53
N LEU A 105 4.39 9.31 4.71
CA LEU A 105 3.19 8.57 5.15
C LEU A 105 3.53 7.15 5.63
N GLY A 106 4.36 6.41 4.88
CA GLY A 106 4.68 5.01 5.18
C GLY A 106 5.23 4.80 6.59
N PRO A 107 6.29 5.51 7.04
CA PRO A 107 6.81 5.40 8.39
C PRO A 107 5.80 5.78 9.49
N ARG A 108 4.95 6.78 9.25
CA ARG A 108 3.91 7.19 10.21
C ARG A 108 2.88 6.08 10.42
N VAL A 109 2.37 5.52 9.32
CA VAL A 109 1.42 4.40 9.36
C VAL A 109 2.05 3.18 10.00
N SER A 110 3.27 2.80 9.60
CA SER A 110 4.02 1.68 10.16
C SER A 110 4.21 1.82 11.67
N SER A 111 4.63 2.99 12.14
CA SER A 111 4.81 3.28 13.57
C SER A 111 3.49 3.20 14.33
N SER A 112 2.41 3.77 13.81
CA SER A 112 1.09 3.76 14.46
C SER A 112 0.47 2.37 14.56
N LEU A 113 0.84 1.47 13.65
CA LEU A 113 0.37 0.07 13.63
C LEU A 113 1.36 -0.89 14.30
N THR A 114 2.50 -0.39 14.78
CA THR A 114 3.59 -1.22 15.33
C THR A 114 4.00 -2.31 14.33
N SER A 115 4.10 -1.95 13.05
CA SER A 115 4.49 -2.85 11.96
C SER A 115 5.85 -2.48 11.39
N GLY A 116 6.44 -3.37 10.60
CA GLY A 116 7.72 -3.11 9.92
C GLY A 116 7.53 -2.50 8.55
N LEU A 117 8.39 -1.54 8.18
CA LEU A 117 8.44 -0.94 6.86
C LEU A 117 9.86 -1.05 6.28
N THR A 118 9.98 -1.58 5.06
CA THR A 118 11.23 -1.50 4.30
C THR A 118 11.11 -0.40 3.25
N ALA A 119 12.03 0.54 3.30
CA ALA A 119 12.04 1.68 2.38
C ALA A 119 12.86 1.38 1.11
N ASP A 120 12.43 1.98 -0.01
CA ASP A 120 13.15 2.00 -1.28
C ASP A 120 13.40 0.62 -1.90
N CYS A 121 12.43 -0.28 -1.79
CA CYS A 121 12.49 -1.59 -2.43
C CYS A 121 12.56 -1.47 -3.95
N THR A 122 13.27 -2.40 -4.57
CA THR A 122 13.37 -2.54 -6.02
C THR A 122 12.73 -3.82 -6.53
N GLU A 123 12.50 -4.79 -5.63
CA GLU A 123 11.81 -6.03 -5.94
C GLU A 123 11.01 -6.52 -4.73
N LEU A 124 9.92 -7.24 -4.99
CA LEU A 124 9.02 -7.82 -4.00
C LEU A 124 8.63 -9.23 -4.43
N GLU A 125 8.71 -10.20 -3.54
CA GLU A 125 8.35 -11.60 -3.81
C GLU A 125 7.64 -12.20 -2.59
N ILE A 126 6.94 -13.32 -2.78
CA ILE A 126 6.41 -14.13 -1.68
C ILE A 126 7.38 -15.26 -1.40
N GLY A 127 7.61 -15.54 -0.12
CA GLY A 127 8.50 -16.62 0.28
C GLY A 127 8.26 -17.08 1.71
N SER A 128 9.13 -17.99 2.17
CA SER A 128 9.10 -18.56 3.52
C SER A 128 10.40 -18.28 4.24
N TYR A 129 10.34 -18.06 5.54
CA TYR A 129 11.51 -17.84 6.38
C TYR A 129 11.54 -18.84 7.55
N GLU A 130 12.65 -19.56 7.67
CA GLU A 130 12.92 -20.45 8.79
C GLU A 130 13.72 -19.72 9.88
N ASP A 131 13.10 -19.46 11.01
CA ASP A 131 13.79 -19.00 12.20
C ASP A 131 14.44 -20.21 12.92
N LYS A 132 15.70 -20.44 12.64
CA LYS A 132 16.46 -21.55 13.23
C LYS A 132 16.62 -21.46 14.75
N LYS A 133 16.56 -20.24 15.31
CA LYS A 133 16.67 -20.01 16.74
C LYS A 133 15.41 -20.46 17.48
N ASN A 134 14.26 -20.10 16.95
CA ASN A 134 12.95 -20.43 17.54
C ASN A 134 12.34 -21.70 16.94
N LYS A 135 13.01 -22.34 15.95
CA LYS A 135 12.53 -23.52 15.21
C LYS A 135 11.11 -23.32 14.64
N THR A 136 10.86 -22.15 14.11
CA THR A 136 9.56 -21.75 13.54
C THR A 136 9.74 -21.41 12.08
N THR A 137 8.86 -21.94 11.23
CA THR A 137 8.77 -21.53 9.82
C THR A 137 7.61 -20.59 9.63
N TYR A 138 7.86 -19.48 8.97
CA TYR A 138 6.88 -18.48 8.59
C TYR A 138 6.69 -18.55 7.08
N ASP A 139 5.47 -18.83 6.63
CA ASP A 139 5.10 -18.88 5.22
C ASP A 139 4.38 -17.60 4.78
N ASN A 140 4.29 -17.40 3.46
CA ASN A 140 3.58 -16.28 2.86
C ASN A 140 4.10 -14.91 3.32
N LEU A 141 5.40 -14.79 3.49
CA LEU A 141 6.07 -13.54 3.82
C LEU A 141 6.37 -12.73 2.57
N LEU A 142 6.26 -11.41 2.71
CA LEU A 142 6.75 -10.48 1.70
C LEU A 142 8.28 -10.36 1.81
N TYR A 143 9.01 -10.84 0.81
CA TYR A 143 10.42 -10.53 0.62
C TYR A 143 10.55 -9.12 0.07
N GLN A 144 11.14 -8.26 0.87
CA GLN A 144 11.31 -6.84 0.58
C GLN A 144 12.77 -6.64 0.18
N ILE A 145 13.01 -6.57 -1.13
CA ILE A 145 14.35 -6.62 -1.71
C ILE A 145 14.78 -5.21 -2.08
N ARG A 146 15.96 -4.81 -1.60
CA ARG A 146 16.52 -3.49 -1.87
C ARG A 146 18.04 -3.54 -2.00
N PRO A 147 18.65 -2.63 -2.79
CA PRO A 147 20.08 -2.44 -2.78
C PRO A 147 20.57 -2.00 -1.39
N ALA A 148 21.62 -2.62 -0.90
CA ALA A 148 22.36 -2.20 0.29
C ALA A 148 23.51 -1.27 -0.08
N PHE A 149 24.28 -0.79 0.91
CA PHE A 149 25.40 0.12 0.70
C PHE A 149 26.44 -0.49 -0.25
N GLY A 150 26.95 0.32 -1.18
CA GLY A 150 28.00 -0.06 -2.14
C GLY A 150 27.53 -0.59 -3.50
N GLY A 151 26.22 -0.66 -3.75
CA GLY A 151 25.64 -0.95 -5.08
C GLY A 151 25.69 -2.41 -5.55
N ASN A 152 26.53 -3.25 -4.96
CA ASN A 152 26.72 -4.66 -5.38
C ASN A 152 26.07 -5.66 -4.40
N ILE A 153 25.46 -5.18 -3.33
CA ILE A 153 24.82 -6.04 -2.31
C ILE A 153 23.33 -5.76 -2.36
N VAL A 154 22.55 -6.83 -2.41
CA VAL A 154 21.10 -6.80 -2.31
C VAL A 154 20.70 -7.39 -0.95
N ALA A 155 19.87 -6.68 -0.21
CA ALA A 155 19.30 -7.14 1.05
C ALA A 155 17.86 -7.60 0.84
N THR A 156 17.56 -8.82 1.28
CA THR A 156 16.19 -9.32 1.42
C THR A 156 15.75 -9.18 2.86
N ILE A 157 14.73 -8.39 3.10
CA ILE A 157 14.18 -8.12 4.43
C ILE A 157 12.83 -8.79 4.55
N VAL A 158 12.57 -9.42 5.70
CA VAL A 158 11.30 -10.05 6.04
C VAL A 158 10.77 -9.52 7.36
N ASN A 159 9.44 -9.49 7.50
CA ASN A 159 8.76 -9.08 8.72
C ASN A 159 7.77 -10.19 9.15
N PRO A 160 8.25 -11.21 9.87
CA PRO A 160 7.46 -12.40 10.13
C PRO A 160 6.32 -12.22 11.13
N GLU A 161 6.47 -11.31 12.11
CA GLU A 161 5.58 -11.27 13.28
C GLU A 161 4.49 -10.21 13.19
N HIS A 162 4.75 -9.08 12.51
CA HIS A 162 3.85 -7.92 12.51
C HIS A 162 3.17 -7.72 11.15
N ARG A 163 1.97 -7.16 11.18
CA ARG A 163 1.16 -6.85 9.99
C ARG A 163 0.63 -5.40 10.06
N PRO A 164 0.44 -4.77 8.90
CA PRO A 164 0.83 -5.25 7.55
C PRO A 164 2.35 -5.30 7.37
N GLN A 165 2.82 -6.17 6.47
CA GLN A 165 4.18 -6.11 5.96
C GLN A 165 4.25 -4.94 4.98
N MET A 166 4.99 -3.88 5.31
CA MET A 166 4.95 -2.63 4.53
C MET A 166 6.23 -2.43 3.72
N ALA A 167 6.07 -1.97 2.50
CA ALA A 167 7.18 -1.58 1.64
C ALA A 167 6.90 -0.27 0.92
N THR A 168 7.90 0.63 0.86
CA THR A 168 7.91 1.66 -0.17
C THR A 168 8.78 1.22 -1.34
N VAL A 169 8.33 1.48 -2.57
CA VAL A 169 8.95 0.98 -3.80
C VAL A 169 9.33 2.14 -4.71
N ARG A 170 10.54 2.09 -5.26
CA ARG A 170 11.02 3.12 -6.20
C ARG A 170 10.16 3.14 -7.47
N SER A 171 9.94 4.33 -8.01
CA SER A 171 9.32 4.49 -9.33
C SER A 171 10.20 3.92 -10.43
N GLY A 172 9.58 3.37 -11.47
CA GLY A 172 10.28 2.88 -12.66
C GLY A 172 10.99 1.55 -12.50
N VAL A 173 10.81 0.85 -11.38
CA VAL A 173 11.44 -0.47 -11.15
C VAL A 173 10.48 -1.64 -11.35
N MET A 174 9.18 -1.38 -11.36
CA MET A 174 8.14 -2.39 -11.55
C MET A 174 7.42 -2.19 -12.89
N GLN A 175 6.91 -3.28 -13.42
CA GLN A 175 6.15 -3.23 -14.67
C GLN A 175 4.75 -2.65 -14.43
N LYS A 176 4.26 -1.89 -15.41
CA LYS A 176 2.89 -1.44 -15.49
C LYS A 176 2.15 -2.22 -16.57
N ALA A 177 1.09 -2.94 -16.20
CA ALA A 177 0.28 -3.71 -17.12
C ALA A 177 -1.16 -3.81 -16.61
N LEU A 178 -2.12 -3.68 -17.51
CA LEU A 178 -3.52 -3.88 -17.19
C LEU A 178 -3.78 -5.37 -16.91
N TYR A 179 -4.77 -5.63 -16.08
CA TYR A 179 -5.17 -6.98 -15.71
C TYR A 179 -6.32 -7.47 -16.60
N GLU A 180 -6.12 -8.60 -17.24
CA GLU A 180 -7.11 -9.20 -18.16
C GLU A 180 -8.03 -10.23 -17.49
N GLY A 181 -7.77 -10.57 -16.23
CA GLY A 181 -8.57 -11.54 -15.47
C GLY A 181 -9.80 -10.93 -14.81
N ASP A 182 -10.64 -11.79 -14.26
CA ASP A 182 -11.80 -11.37 -13.48
C ASP A 182 -11.38 -10.86 -12.11
N CYS A 183 -12.03 -9.77 -11.65
CA CYS A 183 -11.92 -9.24 -10.31
C CYS A 183 -13.23 -8.57 -9.89
N ARG A 184 -13.40 -8.37 -8.58
CA ARG A 184 -14.70 -7.96 -8.00
C ARG A 184 -15.07 -6.51 -8.34
N LYS A 185 -14.10 -5.59 -8.46
CA LYS A 185 -14.27 -4.17 -8.79
C LYS A 185 -15.28 -3.43 -7.90
N GLU A 186 -15.31 -3.76 -6.63
CA GLU A 186 -16.14 -3.03 -5.66
C GLU A 186 -15.53 -1.67 -5.37
N VAL A 187 -16.35 -0.61 -5.40
CA VAL A 187 -15.91 0.73 -5.00
C VAL A 187 -16.66 1.16 -3.75
N VAL A 188 -15.91 1.58 -2.74
CA VAL A 188 -16.44 2.04 -1.45
C VAL A 188 -16.07 3.51 -1.27
N TYR A 189 -17.03 4.32 -0.85
CA TYR A 189 -16.84 5.73 -0.51
C TYR A 189 -17.06 5.93 1.00
N PRO A 190 -16.01 5.73 1.83
CA PRO A 190 -16.16 5.90 3.26
C PRO A 190 -16.40 7.37 3.63
N VAL A 191 -17.16 7.58 4.71
CA VAL A 191 -17.35 8.93 5.27
C VAL A 191 -16.10 9.33 6.02
N VAL A 192 -15.38 10.35 5.55
CA VAL A 192 -14.05 10.78 6.05
C VAL A 192 -14.06 11.03 7.55
N ASP A 193 -15.05 11.73 8.09
CA ASP A 193 -15.16 12.09 9.51
C ASP A 193 -15.19 10.89 10.47
N LYS A 194 -15.42 9.68 9.95
CA LYS A 194 -15.34 8.44 10.75
C LYS A 194 -13.92 7.89 10.87
N TYR A 195 -13.00 8.43 10.10
CA TYR A 195 -11.62 7.93 10.00
C TYR A 195 -10.58 8.94 10.46
N VAL A 196 -10.94 10.22 10.51
CA VAL A 196 -10.03 11.34 10.84
C VAL A 196 -10.58 12.10 12.02
N SER A 197 -9.72 12.42 12.98
CA SER A 197 -10.10 13.33 14.06
C SER A 197 -10.13 14.79 13.55
N PRO A 198 -11.03 15.65 14.04
CA PRO A 198 -11.07 17.06 13.65
C PRO A 198 -9.73 17.79 13.88
N GLU A 199 -8.99 17.38 14.91
CA GLU A 199 -7.70 17.96 15.24
C GLU A 199 -6.63 17.69 14.19
N ALA A 200 -6.77 16.64 13.39
CA ALA A 200 -5.83 16.31 12.32
C ALA A 200 -5.80 17.35 11.18
N PHE A 201 -6.86 18.16 11.05
CA PHE A 201 -6.96 19.26 10.08
C PHE A 201 -6.46 20.61 10.62
N VAL A 202 -6.10 20.69 11.91
CA VAL A 202 -5.56 21.91 12.52
C VAL A 202 -4.06 21.95 12.28
N VAL A 203 -3.59 22.96 11.56
CA VAL A 203 -2.18 23.25 11.29
C VAL A 203 -1.72 24.37 12.22
#